data_2131496afb50bd51ccbcf68dca2584d9
#
_entry.id   2131496afb50bd51ccbcf68dca2584d9
#
_cell.length_a   1.000
_cell.length_b   1.000
_cell.length_c   1.000
_cell.angle_alpha   90.00
_cell.angle_beta   90.00
_cell.angle_gamma   90.00
#
_symmetry.space_group_name_H-M   'P 1'
#
loop_
_entity.id
_entity.type
_entity.pdbx_description
1 polymer ?
#
loop_
_entity_poly.entity_id
_entity_poly.type
_entity_poly.pdbx_seq_one_letter_code
_entity_poly.pdbx_strand_id
1 'polypeptide(L)'
;MLTIHIAARYRVICASLTLVLCVGCSDVKTYPNTLDKNLRVQTVTRSGSAFSKVRASVDIYRVDAGCQLAYEGTVDLDEPTRGIGIPTNRLSYLVFTFASSTFLGGTNSATSQETLLEPRRGYRYDIDVNYEDNIYNVVMRERSPRANIVRELALTDLRACKKR
;
A
#
# COMPACT_ATOMS: atom_id res chain seq x y z
N MET A 1 -4.79 -81.12 22.67
CA MET A 1 -5.44 -80.11 21.77
C MET A 1 -5.40 -78.79 22.47
N LEU A 2 -4.51 -77.94 21.98
CA LEU A 2 -4.22 -76.66 22.60
C LEU A 2 -4.48 -75.56 21.58
N THR A 3 -5.57 -74.83 21.79
CA THR A 3 -5.99 -73.76 20.87
C THR A 3 -5.41 -72.43 21.38
N ILE A 4 -4.42 -71.89 20.68
CA ILE A 4 -3.80 -70.63 20.99
C ILE A 4 -4.60 -69.51 20.29
N HIS A 5 -5.29 -68.69 21.10
CA HIS A 5 -5.90 -67.43 20.65
C HIS A 5 -4.87 -66.33 20.66
N ILE A 6 -4.38 -65.96 19.49
CA ILE A 6 -3.56 -64.77 19.30
C ILE A 6 -4.51 -63.59 19.06
N ALA A 7 -4.76 -62.82 20.10
CA ALA A 7 -5.48 -61.56 20.00
C ALA A 7 -4.51 -60.48 19.52
N ALA A 8 -4.52 -60.17 18.24
CA ALA A 8 -3.81 -59.10 17.66
C ALA A 8 -4.47 -57.75 18.06
N ARG A 9 -3.86 -57.08 19.03
CA ARG A 9 -4.23 -55.71 19.41
C ARG A 9 -3.67 -54.74 18.36
N TYR A 10 -4.46 -54.41 17.34
CA TYR A 10 -4.19 -53.27 16.49
C TYR A 10 -4.45 -52.00 17.30
N ARG A 11 -3.39 -51.41 17.84
CA ARG A 11 -3.42 -50.03 18.28
C ARG A 11 -3.40 -49.15 17.06
N VAL A 12 -4.58 -48.69 16.67
CA VAL A 12 -4.72 -47.58 15.70
C VAL A 12 -4.22 -46.35 16.39
N ILE A 13 -2.96 -45.99 16.10
CA ILE A 13 -2.41 -44.68 16.47
C ILE A 13 -3.02 -43.74 15.46
N CYS A 14 -4.14 -43.12 15.80
CA CYS A 14 -4.62 -41.90 15.14
C CYS A 14 -3.60 -40.81 15.44
N ALA A 15 -2.59 -40.72 14.60
CA ALA A 15 -1.76 -39.54 14.53
C ALA A 15 -2.64 -38.42 13.99
N SER A 16 -3.22 -37.66 14.90
CA SER A 16 -3.92 -36.39 14.61
C SER A 16 -2.88 -35.43 14.10
N LEU A 17 -2.66 -35.45 12.79
CA LEU A 17 -1.90 -34.43 12.07
C LEU A 17 -2.71 -33.15 12.13
N THR A 18 -2.58 -32.42 13.22
CA THR A 18 -3.12 -31.07 13.36
C THR A 18 -2.35 -30.19 12.37
N LEU A 19 -2.88 -30.11 11.16
CA LEU A 19 -2.43 -29.15 10.16
C LEU A 19 -2.82 -27.77 10.70
N VAL A 20 -1.90 -27.14 11.45
CA VAL A 20 -1.99 -25.74 11.81
C VAL A 20 -1.87 -24.97 10.50
N LEU A 21 -3.02 -24.71 9.87
CA LEU A 21 -3.15 -23.74 8.83
C LEU A 21 -2.87 -22.38 9.51
N CYS A 22 -1.60 -21.99 9.53
CA CYS A 22 -1.21 -20.61 9.72
C CYS A 22 -1.80 -19.84 8.55
N VAL A 23 -3.08 -19.48 8.65
CA VAL A 23 -3.67 -18.43 7.84
C VAL A 23 -2.94 -17.17 8.29
N GLY A 24 -1.79 -16.91 7.69
CA GLY A 24 -1.13 -15.63 7.78
C GLY A 24 -2.04 -14.61 7.14
N CYS A 25 -3.01 -14.10 7.90
CA CYS A 25 -3.59 -12.81 7.59
C CYS A 25 -2.42 -11.85 7.66
N SER A 26 -1.87 -11.51 6.52
CA SER A 26 -1.01 -10.35 6.40
C SER A 26 -1.92 -9.14 6.61
N ASP A 27 -2.18 -8.81 7.88
CA ASP A 27 -2.84 -7.57 8.23
C ASP A 27 -1.98 -6.45 7.65
N VAL A 28 -2.52 -5.81 6.63
CA VAL A 28 -1.86 -4.64 6.04
C VAL A 28 -1.79 -3.60 7.14
N LYS A 29 -0.56 -3.29 7.58
CA LYS A 29 -0.32 -2.33 8.64
C LYS A 29 -0.88 -0.98 8.22
N THR A 30 -1.89 -0.49 8.92
CA THR A 30 -2.42 0.86 8.72
C THR A 30 -1.40 1.90 9.15
N TYR A 31 -1.17 2.91 8.30
CA TYR A 31 -0.30 4.02 8.65
C TYR A 31 -0.93 4.85 9.78
N PRO A 32 -0.21 5.15 10.89
CA PRO A 32 -0.80 5.75 12.09
C PRO A 32 -1.34 7.16 11.89
N ASN A 33 -0.92 7.87 10.86
CA ASN A 33 -1.44 9.17 10.41
C ASN A 33 -1.72 10.19 11.54
N THR A 34 -0.85 10.25 12.55
CA THR A 34 -0.99 11.08 13.75
C THR A 34 -0.39 12.47 13.62
N LEU A 35 0.44 12.70 12.58
CA LEU A 35 1.11 13.98 12.35
C LEU A 35 0.17 15.00 11.69
N ASP A 36 0.57 16.27 11.72
CA ASP A 36 -0.10 17.35 10.99
C ASP A 36 -0.19 17.00 9.49
N LYS A 37 -1.39 17.21 8.91
CA LYS A 37 -1.67 16.82 7.52
C LYS A 37 -0.97 17.77 6.56
N ASN A 38 0.21 17.37 6.09
CA ASN A 38 0.99 18.12 5.11
C ASN A 38 0.84 17.60 3.67
N LEU A 39 0.26 16.40 3.48
CA LEU A 39 -0.19 15.89 2.18
C LEU A 39 -1.71 15.93 2.12
N ARG A 40 -2.24 16.43 1.01
CA ARG A 40 -3.64 16.31 0.62
C ARG A 40 -3.73 15.49 -0.65
N VAL A 41 -4.28 14.30 -0.54
CA VAL A 41 -4.48 13.40 -1.69
C VAL A 41 -5.91 13.55 -2.17
N GLN A 42 -6.08 13.86 -3.45
CA GLN A 42 -7.36 13.86 -4.15
C GLN A 42 -7.40 12.64 -5.07
N THR A 43 -8.43 11.81 -4.91
CA THR A 43 -8.55 10.55 -5.64
C THR A 43 -9.77 10.58 -6.53
N VAL A 44 -9.57 10.27 -7.80
CA VAL A 44 -10.64 10.04 -8.78
C VAL A 44 -10.42 8.66 -9.39
N THR A 45 -11.33 7.74 -9.11
CA THR A 45 -11.31 6.39 -9.69
C THR A 45 -12.58 6.20 -10.51
N ARG A 46 -12.41 6.07 -11.82
CA ARG A 46 -13.49 5.74 -12.76
C ARG A 46 -13.16 4.42 -13.43
N SER A 47 -14.07 3.49 -13.39
CA SER A 47 -13.94 2.25 -14.15
C SER A 47 -14.90 2.31 -15.34
N GLY A 48 -14.43 1.92 -16.52
CA GLY A 48 -15.25 1.85 -17.75
C GLY A 48 -16.33 0.77 -17.69
N SER A 49 -16.42 -0.01 -16.61
CA SER A 49 -17.39 -1.08 -16.43
C SER A 49 -18.13 -0.95 -15.10
N ALA A 50 -19.45 -1.05 -15.13
CA ALA A 50 -20.29 -1.09 -13.93
C ALA A 50 -20.01 -2.31 -13.01
N PHE A 51 -19.30 -3.31 -13.51
CA PHE A 51 -18.94 -4.54 -12.80
C PHE A 51 -17.51 -4.56 -12.27
N SER A 52 -16.74 -3.50 -12.46
CA SER A 52 -15.38 -3.39 -11.94
C SER A 52 -15.31 -2.33 -10.85
N LYS A 53 -14.60 -2.67 -9.76
CA LYS A 53 -14.28 -1.74 -8.68
C LYS A 53 -12.79 -1.47 -8.68
N VAL A 54 -12.40 -0.21 -8.64
CA VAL A 54 -11.01 0.21 -8.47
C VAL A 54 -10.84 0.71 -7.06
N ARG A 55 -9.80 0.22 -6.38
CA ARG A 55 -9.34 0.73 -5.09
C ARG A 55 -7.99 1.38 -5.28
N ALA A 56 -7.78 2.49 -4.63
CA ALA A 56 -6.50 3.14 -4.57
C ALA A 56 -5.98 3.14 -3.13
N SER A 57 -4.68 3.00 -2.97
CA SER A 57 -4.00 3.09 -1.69
C SER A 57 -2.62 3.70 -1.86
N VAL A 58 -2.03 4.17 -0.77
CA VAL A 58 -0.64 4.58 -0.74
C VAL A 58 0.10 3.90 0.39
N ASP A 59 1.17 3.20 0.04
CA ASP A 59 2.12 2.63 0.98
C ASP A 59 3.20 3.65 1.30
N ILE A 60 3.48 3.82 2.57
CA ILE A 60 4.43 4.80 3.07
C ILE A 60 5.63 4.08 3.68
N TYR A 61 6.80 4.39 3.16
CA TYR A 61 8.06 3.86 3.65
C TYR A 61 8.95 5.00 4.12
N ARG A 62 9.65 4.78 5.22
CA ARG A 62 10.80 5.59 5.60
C ARG A 62 12.01 5.15 4.78
N VAL A 63 12.80 6.12 4.31
CA VAL A 63 14.06 5.87 3.63
C VAL A 63 15.19 6.31 4.54
N ASP A 64 16.16 5.43 4.79
CA ASP A 64 17.35 5.76 5.57
C ASP A 64 18.50 6.30 4.69
N ALA A 65 19.61 6.67 5.31
CA ALA A 65 20.79 7.19 4.61
C ALA A 65 21.42 6.17 3.65
N GLY A 66 21.18 4.87 3.86
CA GLY A 66 21.61 3.79 2.98
C GLY A 66 20.62 3.48 1.87
N CYS A 67 19.55 4.27 1.74
CA CYS A 67 18.42 4.02 0.82
C CYS A 67 17.69 2.70 1.09
N GLN A 68 17.70 2.23 2.34
CA GLN A 68 16.91 1.09 2.75
C GLN A 68 15.49 1.55 3.10
N LEU A 69 14.52 0.73 2.75
CA LEU A 69 13.11 1.00 2.98
C LEU A 69 12.63 0.33 4.28
N ALA A 70 11.98 1.09 5.13
CA ALA A 70 11.25 0.57 6.28
C ALA A 70 9.76 0.91 6.12
N TYR A 71 8.92 -0.11 5.96
CA TYR A 71 7.49 0.04 5.79
C TYR A 71 6.84 0.63 7.05
N GLU A 72 6.16 1.75 6.90
CA GLU A 72 5.48 2.44 7.99
C GLU A 72 3.97 2.19 8.01
N GLY A 73 3.39 1.85 6.87
CA GLY A 73 1.98 1.47 6.77
C GLY A 73 1.32 1.94 5.47
N THR A 74 0.07 1.53 5.28
CA THR A 74 -0.79 1.88 4.14
C THR A 74 -1.88 2.84 4.57
N VAL A 75 -2.24 3.75 3.67
CA VAL A 75 -3.44 4.59 3.76
C VAL A 75 -4.34 4.25 2.58
N ASP A 76 -5.58 3.87 2.88
CA ASP A 76 -6.61 3.70 1.85
C ASP A 76 -7.06 5.06 1.32
N LEU A 77 -7.22 5.14 0.01
CA LEU A 77 -7.63 6.33 -0.73
C LEU A 77 -9.07 6.19 -1.27
N ASP A 78 -9.92 5.48 -0.53
CA ASP A 78 -11.32 5.23 -0.91
C ASP A 78 -12.18 6.50 -0.84
N GLU A 79 -11.72 7.52 -0.10
CA GLU A 79 -12.38 8.84 -0.01
C GLU A 79 -11.87 9.77 -1.12
N PRO A 80 -12.72 10.65 -1.68
CA PRO A 80 -12.30 11.59 -2.72
C PRO A 80 -11.17 12.53 -2.30
N THR A 81 -11.02 12.77 -1.00
CA THR A 81 -9.93 13.58 -0.43
C THR A 81 -9.45 13.00 0.88
N ARG A 82 -8.15 12.75 0.97
CA ARG A 82 -7.51 12.23 2.19
C ARG A 82 -6.36 13.12 2.64
N GLY A 83 -6.37 13.52 3.91
CA GLY A 83 -5.23 14.20 4.54
C GLY A 83 -4.25 13.19 5.13
N ILE A 84 -2.97 13.29 4.80
CA ILE A 84 -1.92 12.42 5.33
C ILE A 84 -0.83 13.29 5.94
N GLY A 85 -0.39 12.92 7.15
CA GLY A 85 0.73 13.58 7.82
C GLY A 85 1.99 12.73 7.70
N ILE A 86 2.99 13.20 6.95
CA ILE A 86 4.30 12.55 6.90
C ILE A 86 5.38 13.44 7.52
N PRO A 87 6.44 12.86 8.11
CA PRO A 87 7.51 13.62 8.76
C PRO A 87 8.20 14.59 7.81
N THR A 88 8.42 15.81 8.26
CA THR A 88 9.20 16.81 7.53
C THR A 88 10.70 16.60 7.70
N ASN A 89 11.50 17.03 6.74
CA ASN A 89 12.96 16.90 6.71
C ASN A 89 13.44 15.44 6.84
N ARG A 90 12.62 14.51 6.36
CA ARG A 90 12.92 13.09 6.28
C ARG A 90 12.47 12.56 4.94
N LEU A 91 13.33 11.79 4.30
CA LEU A 91 12.99 11.16 3.03
C LEU A 91 11.97 10.04 3.25
N SER A 92 10.87 10.11 2.53
CA SER A 92 9.83 9.09 2.48
C SER A 92 9.68 8.59 1.06
N TYR A 93 9.34 7.31 0.90
CA TYR A 93 9.03 6.70 -0.37
C TYR A 93 7.54 6.33 -0.36
N LEU A 94 6.82 6.85 -1.34
CA LEU A 94 5.38 6.70 -1.48
C LEU A 94 5.11 5.81 -2.69
N VAL A 95 4.32 4.77 -2.50
CA VAL A 95 3.89 3.85 -3.57
C VAL A 95 2.38 3.90 -3.68
N PHE A 96 1.87 4.56 -4.72
CA PHE A 96 0.44 4.62 -5.02
C PHE A 96 0.06 3.37 -5.80
N THR A 97 -0.83 2.56 -5.26
CA THR A 97 -1.29 1.31 -5.86
C THR A 97 -2.74 1.44 -6.27
N PHE A 98 -3.04 0.99 -7.49
CA PHE A 98 -4.38 0.87 -8.04
C PHE A 98 -4.68 -0.60 -8.25
N ALA A 99 -5.67 -1.11 -7.53
CA ALA A 99 -6.13 -2.48 -7.67
C ALA A 99 -7.53 -2.49 -8.29
N SER A 100 -7.68 -3.12 -9.42
CA SER A 100 -8.97 -3.35 -10.06
C SER A 100 -9.43 -4.78 -9.84
N SER A 101 -10.69 -4.94 -9.47
CA SER A 101 -11.32 -6.25 -9.33
C SER A 101 -12.62 -6.29 -10.12
N THR A 102 -12.87 -7.38 -10.83
CA THR A 102 -14.13 -7.61 -11.53
C THR A 102 -14.98 -8.62 -10.78
N PHE A 103 -16.28 -8.35 -10.65
CA PHE A 103 -17.22 -9.18 -9.88
C PHE A 103 -17.49 -10.56 -10.52
N LEU A 104 -17.28 -10.70 -11.82
CA LEU A 104 -17.60 -11.92 -12.60
C LEU A 104 -16.37 -12.78 -12.90
N GLY A 105 -15.51 -13.02 -11.91
CA GLY A 105 -14.38 -13.97 -12.06
C GLY A 105 -13.29 -13.51 -13.01
N GLY A 106 -13.20 -12.22 -13.26
CA GLY A 106 -12.17 -11.63 -14.09
C GLY A 106 -10.84 -11.46 -13.36
N THR A 107 -9.82 -11.15 -14.13
CA THR A 107 -8.46 -10.91 -13.65
C THR A 107 -8.40 -9.73 -12.69
N ASN A 108 -7.86 -9.96 -11.50
CA ASN A 108 -7.42 -8.87 -10.65
C ASN A 108 -6.14 -8.30 -11.24
N SER A 109 -6.11 -7.01 -11.51
CA SER A 109 -4.91 -6.31 -11.93
C SER A 109 -4.52 -5.26 -10.88
N ALA A 110 -3.23 -5.13 -10.63
CA ALA A 110 -2.68 -4.08 -9.81
C ALA A 110 -1.59 -3.36 -10.59
N THR A 111 -1.57 -2.05 -10.47
CA THR A 111 -0.50 -1.20 -11.01
C THR A 111 -0.08 -0.21 -9.96
N SER A 112 1.17 0.24 -10.00
CA SER A 112 1.68 1.19 -9.01
C SER A 112 2.48 2.31 -9.67
N GLN A 113 2.47 3.44 -9.00
CA GLN A 113 3.33 4.58 -9.29
C GLN A 113 4.02 5.04 -8.01
N GLU A 114 5.29 5.31 -8.10
CA GLU A 114 6.13 5.54 -6.92
C GLU A 114 6.85 6.88 -6.97
N THR A 115 7.16 7.44 -5.81
CA THR A 115 7.97 8.64 -5.72
C THR A 115 8.68 8.79 -4.38
N LEU A 116 9.86 9.39 -4.42
CA LEU A 116 10.55 9.91 -3.25
C LEU A 116 10.04 11.32 -2.93
N LEU A 117 9.76 11.55 -1.65
CA LEU A 117 9.37 12.88 -1.16
C LEU A 117 10.08 13.18 0.16
N GLU A 118 10.72 14.34 0.23
CA GLU A 118 11.26 14.91 1.45
C GLU A 118 10.48 16.19 1.77
N PRO A 119 9.42 16.10 2.61
CA PRO A 119 8.58 17.25 2.88
C PRO A 119 9.34 18.33 3.65
N ARG A 120 9.27 19.56 3.17
CA ARG A 120 9.83 20.72 3.83
C ARG A 120 8.89 21.26 4.90
N ARG A 121 9.44 21.73 6.01
CA ARG A 121 8.64 22.29 7.10
C ARG A 121 7.79 23.47 6.61
N GLY A 122 6.50 23.45 6.94
CA GLY A 122 5.54 24.48 6.58
C GLY A 122 5.01 24.43 5.16
N TYR A 123 5.55 23.54 4.30
CA TYR A 123 5.03 23.34 2.97
C TYR A 123 3.86 22.34 2.99
N ARG A 124 2.96 22.48 2.02
CA ARG A 124 1.88 21.53 1.76
C ARG A 124 2.05 20.89 0.40
N TYR A 125 1.58 19.68 0.28
CA TYR A 125 1.67 18.90 -0.95
C TYR A 125 0.28 18.47 -1.36
N ASP A 126 -0.13 18.88 -2.56
CA ASP A 126 -1.37 18.42 -3.20
C ASP A 126 -1.02 17.30 -4.18
N ILE A 127 -1.67 16.16 -4.04
CA ILE A 127 -1.42 14.96 -4.85
C ILE A 127 -2.73 14.57 -5.50
N ASP A 128 -2.77 14.61 -6.82
CA ASP A 128 -3.91 14.14 -7.61
C ASP A 128 -3.62 12.71 -8.07
N VAL A 129 -4.48 11.78 -7.67
CA VAL A 129 -4.40 10.36 -7.97
C VAL A 129 -5.59 10.00 -8.85
N ASN A 130 -5.36 9.80 -10.14
CA ASN A 130 -6.41 9.56 -11.13
C ASN A 130 -6.27 8.16 -11.73
N TYR A 131 -7.40 7.47 -11.81
CA TYR A 131 -7.54 6.24 -12.57
C TYR A 131 -8.81 6.32 -13.41
N GLU A 132 -8.67 6.30 -14.72
CA GLU A 132 -9.75 6.34 -15.67
C GLU A 132 -9.40 5.45 -16.88
N ASP A 133 -10.28 4.53 -17.25
CA ASP A 133 -10.15 3.66 -18.43
C ASP A 133 -8.77 2.95 -18.56
N ASN A 134 -8.29 2.37 -17.47
CA ASN A 134 -6.97 1.72 -17.35
C ASN A 134 -5.78 2.68 -17.49
N ILE A 135 -6.00 3.97 -17.53
CA ILE A 135 -4.97 5.00 -17.45
C ILE A 135 -4.88 5.46 -15.99
N TYR A 136 -3.70 5.39 -15.43
CA TYR A 136 -3.43 5.90 -14.09
C TYR A 136 -2.41 7.03 -14.16
N ASN A 137 -2.62 8.03 -13.35
CA ASN A 137 -1.75 9.19 -13.28
C ASN A 137 -1.68 9.71 -11.85
N VAL A 138 -0.47 10.03 -11.40
CA VAL A 138 -0.23 10.71 -10.13
C VAL A 138 0.51 12.01 -10.41
N VAL A 139 -0.08 13.12 -10.00
CA VAL A 139 0.53 14.45 -10.12
C VAL A 139 0.73 15.02 -8.73
N MET A 140 1.95 15.43 -8.42
CA MET A 140 2.29 16.03 -7.13
C MET A 140 2.66 17.49 -7.29
N ARG A 141 2.07 18.33 -6.44
CA ARG A 141 2.35 19.77 -6.40
C ARG A 141 2.74 20.19 -5.00
N GLU A 142 3.77 21.00 -4.92
CA GLU A 142 4.23 21.63 -3.69
C GLU A 142 3.70 23.05 -3.59
N ARG A 143 3.18 23.40 -2.43
CA ARG A 143 2.68 24.75 -2.11
C ARG A 143 3.54 25.40 -1.03
N SER A 144 4.11 26.54 -1.34
CA SER A 144 4.90 27.32 -0.40
C SER A 144 4.01 28.01 0.68
N PRO A 145 4.46 28.09 1.94
CA PRO A 145 3.70 28.75 3.01
C PRO A 145 3.66 30.28 2.89
N ARG A 146 4.62 30.90 2.20
CA ARG A 146 4.79 32.38 2.13
C ARG A 146 4.38 33.01 0.83
N ALA A 147 4.31 32.23 -0.22
CA ALA A 147 3.93 32.69 -1.54
C ALA A 147 2.85 31.73 -2.06
N ASN A 148 1.86 32.28 -2.75
CA ASN A 148 0.84 31.42 -3.38
C ASN A 148 1.42 30.71 -4.60
N ILE A 149 2.70 30.29 -4.49
CA ILE A 149 3.44 29.59 -5.52
C ILE A 149 3.15 28.11 -5.39
N VAL A 150 2.60 27.54 -6.44
CA VAL A 150 2.39 26.11 -6.61
C VAL A 150 3.39 25.63 -7.66
N ARG A 151 4.17 24.61 -7.30
CA ARG A 151 5.14 23.99 -8.20
C ARG A 151 4.83 22.51 -8.35
N GLU A 152 4.75 22.06 -9.59
CA GLU A 152 4.67 20.63 -9.86
C GLU A 152 6.03 19.96 -9.60
N LEU A 153 5.99 18.83 -8.95
CA LEU A 153 7.16 18.01 -8.64
C LEU A 153 7.21 16.82 -9.58
N ALA A 154 8.38 16.61 -10.19
CA ALA A 154 8.61 15.38 -10.93
C ALA A 154 8.62 14.18 -9.97
N LEU A 155 7.94 13.11 -10.35
CA LEU A 155 8.02 11.85 -9.61
C LEU A 155 9.41 11.26 -9.79
N THR A 156 9.99 10.78 -8.71
CA THR A 156 11.33 10.23 -8.67
C THR A 156 11.33 8.85 -8.04
N ASP A 157 11.90 7.88 -8.72
CA ASP A 157 12.01 6.52 -8.22
C ASP A 157 13.09 6.37 -7.13
N LEU A 158 13.12 5.21 -6.49
CA LEU A 158 14.08 4.91 -5.43
C LEU A 158 15.55 4.97 -5.90
N ARG A 159 15.82 4.77 -7.20
CA ARG A 159 17.18 4.84 -7.75
C ARG A 159 17.79 6.24 -7.61
N ALA A 160 16.94 7.27 -7.53
CA ALA A 160 17.39 8.63 -7.31
C ALA A 160 17.97 8.85 -5.89
N CYS A 161 17.61 8.03 -4.92
CA CYS A 161 18.19 8.08 -3.57
C CYS A 161 19.71 7.83 -3.59
N LYS A 162 20.17 6.85 -4.36
CA LYS A 162 21.60 6.47 -4.45
C LYS A 162 22.49 7.52 -5.15
N LYS A 163 21.88 8.55 -5.74
CA LYS A 163 22.60 9.63 -6.47
C LYS A 163 22.71 10.91 -5.63
N ARG A 164 22.15 10.92 -4.42
CA ARG A 164 22.27 12.02 -3.46
C ARG A 164 23.44 11.78 -2.52
#